data_2b496ed30c2a7281693f3b09dfcf1c06
#
_entry.id   2b496ed30c2a7281693f3b09dfcf1c06
#
_cell.length_a   1.000
_cell.length_b   1.000
_cell.length_c   1.000
_cell.angle_alpha   90.00
_cell.angle_beta   90.00
_cell.angle_gamma   90.00
#
_symmetry.space_group_name_H-M   'P 1'
#
loop_
_entity.id
_entity.type
_entity.pdbx_description
1 polymer ?
#
loop_
_entity_poly.entity_id
_entity_poly.type
_entity_poly.pdbx_seq_one_letter_code
_entity_poly.pdbx_strand_id
1 'polypeptide(L)'
;MFVNHSYPLAELSGAIAAARAALPPGTRLAGGTVNGITYGEARHDAMFNNKRAVAVVAFGGDLVAGVALVGDPSADATEAGRRLAETTRQGLGGRVGEGALILTPGMSGFHVVDQQLLDGIRSVNPRLRVTGTGLTAGLTPDGQILAGFAFLDDEIEQRGVVLLTFAGPARMGFSSANGLEAVGGGGFVTDAEGPIIKTIDRRPARDAILDLLCGDDAEAREQFTRNPFIAAVERGVTLGALDPEGGHYWCHMPVAFLPDGSAVDPFVARKGTPLSVVRIDPSTCMNAVRDAGTMLVEDAGTDTFEFTLAFSCALRGYTLGAEVAHEDLLLHEMVKSKRHLGIVANGEVGSYRHGRSLATGWVYALFGLAGQEG
;
A
#
# COMPACT_ATOMS: atom_id res chain seq x y z
N MET A 1 1.35 14.37 7.13
CA MET A 1 1.51 15.23 5.92
C MET A 1 1.96 14.38 4.76
N PHE A 2 1.36 14.54 3.60
CA PHE A 2 1.75 13.87 2.36
C PHE A 2 2.21 14.92 1.36
N VAL A 3 3.32 14.64 0.69
CA VAL A 3 3.89 15.52 -0.33
C VAL A 3 4.05 14.70 -1.60
N ASN A 4 3.53 15.17 -2.73
CA ASN A 4 3.76 14.39 -3.93
C ASN A 4 5.21 14.54 -4.42
N HIS A 5 5.74 13.51 -5.07
CA HIS A 5 7.15 13.38 -5.43
C HIS A 5 7.68 14.41 -6.43
N SER A 6 6.83 15.29 -6.99
CA SER A 6 7.25 16.39 -7.83
C SER A 6 8.04 17.48 -7.08
N TYR A 7 8.12 17.40 -5.75
CA TYR A 7 8.95 18.31 -4.96
C TYR A 7 10.40 17.80 -4.89
N PRO A 8 11.40 18.58 -5.31
CA PRO A 8 12.80 18.29 -5.04
C PRO A 8 13.06 18.18 -3.53
N LEU A 9 14.06 17.40 -3.11
CA LEU A 9 14.38 17.20 -1.69
C LEU A 9 14.61 18.52 -0.94
N ALA A 10 15.28 19.50 -1.57
CA ALA A 10 15.50 20.82 -0.96
C ALA A 10 14.19 21.58 -0.68
N GLU A 11 13.20 21.45 -1.56
CA GLU A 11 11.89 22.06 -1.38
C GLU A 11 11.05 21.27 -0.37
N LEU A 12 11.23 19.95 -0.27
CA LEU A 12 10.58 19.10 0.74
C LEU A 12 10.93 19.56 2.15
N SER A 13 12.22 19.80 2.44
CA SER A 13 12.65 20.32 3.74
C SER A 13 12.00 21.68 4.06
N GLY A 14 11.91 22.57 3.06
CA GLY A 14 11.22 23.85 3.20
C GLY A 14 9.72 23.72 3.47
N ALA A 15 9.04 22.76 2.79
CA ALA A 15 7.62 22.50 3.02
C ALA A 15 7.35 21.92 4.41
N ILE A 16 8.21 21.03 4.92
CA ILE A 16 8.14 20.48 6.27
C ILE A 16 8.32 21.60 7.31
N ALA A 17 9.35 22.43 7.15
CA ALA A 17 9.62 23.55 8.05
C ALA A 17 8.46 24.56 8.10
N ALA A 18 7.87 24.89 6.93
CA ALA A 18 6.72 25.78 6.84
C ALA A 18 5.48 25.17 7.51
N ALA A 19 5.21 23.87 7.29
CA ALA A 19 4.11 23.18 7.94
C ALA A 19 4.29 23.17 9.48
N ARG A 20 5.49 22.87 9.97
CA ARG A 20 5.78 22.88 11.42
C ARG A 20 5.60 24.24 12.05
N ALA A 21 6.05 25.30 11.38
CA ALA A 21 5.89 26.67 11.88
C ALA A 21 4.40 27.08 12.01
N ALA A 22 3.51 26.47 11.24
CA ALA A 22 2.08 26.74 11.28
C ALA A 22 1.33 25.88 12.32
N LEU A 23 1.97 24.86 12.91
CA LEU A 23 1.34 23.97 13.87
C LEU A 23 1.49 24.48 15.32
N PRO A 24 0.52 24.20 16.20
CA PRO A 24 0.66 24.52 17.63
C PRO A 24 1.90 23.88 18.25
N PRO A 25 2.51 24.53 19.25
CA PRO A 25 3.65 23.94 19.98
C PRO A 25 3.31 22.54 20.53
N GLY A 26 4.26 21.61 20.40
CA GLY A 26 4.10 20.22 20.84
C GLY A 26 3.40 19.30 19.85
N THR A 27 2.88 19.83 18.75
CA THR A 27 2.34 18.99 17.66
C THR A 27 3.47 18.26 16.94
N ARG A 28 3.36 16.94 16.81
CA ARG A 28 4.28 16.13 15.99
C ARG A 28 3.84 16.17 14.53
N LEU A 29 4.77 16.27 13.62
CA LEU A 29 4.53 16.24 12.17
C LEU A 29 5.20 15.01 11.57
N ALA A 30 4.41 14.09 11.05
CA ALA A 30 4.90 12.89 10.38
C ALA A 30 4.34 12.77 8.97
N GLY A 31 5.08 12.12 8.08
CA GLY A 31 4.61 11.96 6.71
C GLY A 31 5.62 11.36 5.76
N GLY A 32 5.36 11.57 4.46
CA GLY A 32 6.26 11.08 3.42
C GLY A 32 5.84 11.49 2.02
N THR A 33 6.66 11.10 1.04
CA THR A 33 6.45 11.41 -0.38
C THR A 33 5.63 10.33 -1.07
N VAL A 34 4.67 10.74 -1.90
CA VAL A 34 3.69 9.86 -2.57
C VAL A 34 3.56 10.21 -4.05
N ASN A 35 2.93 9.35 -4.86
CA ASN A 35 2.69 9.63 -6.29
C ASN A 35 1.70 10.76 -6.50
N GLY A 36 0.63 10.78 -5.74
CA GLY A 36 -0.43 11.76 -5.92
C GLY A 36 -1.33 11.90 -4.71
N ILE A 37 -2.12 12.95 -4.73
CA ILE A 37 -3.05 13.34 -3.68
C ILE A 37 -4.37 13.69 -4.36
N THR A 38 -5.48 13.15 -3.84
CA THR A 38 -6.83 13.48 -4.29
C THR A 38 -7.63 14.08 -3.13
N TYR A 39 -8.44 15.08 -3.42
CA TYR A 39 -9.34 15.70 -2.46
C TYR A 39 -10.61 16.16 -3.17
N GLY A 40 -11.75 15.54 -2.84
CA GLY A 40 -12.98 15.74 -3.59
C GLY A 40 -12.80 15.33 -5.06
N GLU A 41 -13.19 16.19 -5.99
CA GLU A 41 -12.99 15.99 -7.43
C GLU A 41 -11.58 16.37 -7.91
N ALA A 42 -10.77 17.00 -7.06
CA ALA A 42 -9.43 17.45 -7.41
C ALA A 42 -8.42 16.34 -7.26
N ARG A 43 -7.71 16.05 -8.35
CA ARG A 43 -6.58 15.11 -8.38
C ARG A 43 -5.28 15.84 -8.69
N HIS A 44 -4.31 15.71 -7.80
CA HIS A 44 -2.96 16.22 -7.95
C HIS A 44 -1.98 15.06 -7.98
N ASP A 45 -1.77 14.53 -9.17
CA ASP A 45 -0.98 13.32 -9.42
C ASP A 45 0.28 13.71 -10.18
N ALA A 46 1.43 13.42 -9.60
CA ALA A 46 2.70 13.70 -10.24
C ALA A 46 2.98 12.78 -11.43
N MET A 47 2.37 11.59 -11.44
CA MET A 47 2.60 10.57 -12.45
C MET A 47 1.86 10.87 -13.74
N PHE A 48 0.62 11.37 -13.67
CA PHE A 48 -0.23 11.59 -14.84
C PHE A 48 -0.41 13.06 -15.21
N ASN A 49 -0.36 13.99 -14.27
CA ASN A 49 -0.60 15.41 -14.53
C ASN A 49 0.50 16.37 -14.04
N ASN A 50 1.55 15.82 -13.43
CA ASN A 50 2.74 16.54 -12.93
C ASN A 50 2.41 17.78 -12.08
N LYS A 51 1.32 17.74 -11.33
CA LYS A 51 0.93 18.82 -10.42
C LYS A 51 1.54 18.62 -9.05
N ARG A 52 2.05 19.70 -8.47
CA ARG A 52 2.57 19.72 -7.10
C ARG A 52 1.42 19.81 -6.09
N ALA A 53 1.45 19.00 -5.07
CA ALA A 53 0.47 19.01 -4.00
C ALA A 53 1.09 18.64 -2.65
N VAL A 54 0.55 19.25 -1.61
CA VAL A 54 0.83 18.92 -0.22
C VAL A 54 -0.51 18.79 0.49
N ALA A 55 -0.70 17.70 1.24
CA ALA A 55 -1.86 17.51 2.11
C ALA A 55 -1.40 17.36 3.56
N VAL A 56 -2.09 18.02 4.46
CA VAL A 56 -1.87 17.92 5.90
C VAL A 56 -3.17 17.49 6.56
N VAL A 57 -3.10 16.42 7.36
CA VAL A 57 -4.21 15.97 8.19
C VAL A 57 -3.79 16.14 9.65
N ALA A 58 -4.61 16.80 10.44
CA ALA A 58 -4.40 16.97 11.88
C ALA A 58 -5.34 16.06 12.66
N PHE A 59 -4.79 15.28 13.55
CA PHE A 59 -5.52 14.46 14.52
C PHE A 59 -5.38 15.11 15.91
N GLY A 60 -6.46 15.10 16.68
CA GLY A 60 -6.49 15.73 17.99
C GLY A 60 -7.74 15.38 18.79
N GLY A 61 -8.00 16.13 19.86
CA GLY A 61 -9.09 15.86 20.80
C GLY A 61 -8.72 14.71 21.73
N ASP A 62 -9.64 13.77 21.93
CA ASP A 62 -9.45 12.61 22.81
C ASP A 62 -8.67 11.45 22.14
N LEU A 63 -8.30 11.62 20.87
CA LEU A 63 -7.46 10.68 20.16
C LEU A 63 -6.00 10.89 20.57
N VAL A 64 -5.38 9.84 21.12
CA VAL A 64 -3.96 9.82 21.45
C VAL A 64 -3.20 9.10 20.34
N ALA A 65 -2.13 9.72 19.88
CA ALA A 65 -1.27 9.12 18.86
C ALA A 65 0.16 8.94 19.37
N GLY A 66 0.71 7.75 19.16
CA GLY A 66 2.14 7.49 19.23
C GLY A 66 2.72 7.50 17.83
N VAL A 67 3.88 8.11 17.65
CA VAL A 67 4.54 8.19 16.34
C VAL A 67 6.02 7.79 16.46
N ALA A 68 6.50 7.06 15.46
CA ALA A 68 7.90 6.64 15.35
C ALA A 68 8.38 6.69 13.91
N LEU A 69 9.68 6.96 13.75
CA LEU A 69 10.41 6.88 12.48
C LEU A 69 11.60 5.94 12.68
N VAL A 70 11.89 5.13 11.70
CA VAL A 70 13.16 4.41 11.55
C VAL A 70 13.71 4.67 10.17
N GLY A 71 15.04 4.65 10.02
CA GLY A 71 15.71 4.70 8.72
C GLY A 71 15.49 3.42 7.90
N ASP A 72 16.29 3.22 6.85
CA ASP A 72 16.16 2.08 5.94
C ASP A 72 16.09 0.73 6.70
N PRO A 73 14.97 0.00 6.62
CA PRO A 73 14.79 -1.25 7.34
C PRO A 73 15.41 -2.48 6.63
N SER A 74 16.10 -2.30 5.52
CA SER A 74 16.55 -3.40 4.65
C SER A 74 17.48 -4.40 5.34
N ALA A 75 18.19 -3.98 6.40
CA ALA A 75 19.09 -4.87 7.15
C ALA A 75 18.32 -5.86 8.04
N ASP A 76 17.29 -5.42 8.72
CA ASP A 76 16.39 -6.25 9.56
C ASP A 76 15.02 -5.56 9.69
N ALA A 77 14.14 -5.85 8.77
CA ALA A 77 12.82 -5.23 8.73
C ALA A 77 11.91 -5.70 9.88
N THR A 78 12.09 -6.93 10.35
CA THR A 78 11.31 -7.45 11.50
C THR A 78 11.68 -6.69 12.78
N GLU A 79 12.98 -6.49 13.02
CA GLU A 79 13.43 -5.71 14.18
C GLU A 79 13.03 -4.23 14.06
N ALA A 80 13.11 -3.65 12.85
CA ALA A 80 12.62 -2.29 12.59
C ALA A 80 11.13 -2.15 12.92
N GLY A 81 10.30 -3.11 12.51
CA GLY A 81 8.88 -3.15 12.84
C GLY A 81 8.62 -3.28 14.34
N ARG A 82 9.37 -4.12 15.05
CA ARG A 82 9.30 -4.27 16.50
C ARG A 82 9.62 -2.94 17.21
N ARG A 83 10.71 -2.29 16.83
CA ARG A 83 11.13 -0.98 17.39
C ARG A 83 10.09 0.10 17.16
N LEU A 84 9.52 0.20 15.95
CA LEU A 84 8.44 1.14 15.65
C LEU A 84 7.25 0.95 16.59
N ALA A 85 6.79 -0.29 16.76
CA ALA A 85 5.65 -0.60 17.62
C ALA A 85 5.93 -0.32 19.09
N GLU A 86 7.13 -0.61 19.60
CA GLU A 86 7.52 -0.28 20.97
C GLU A 86 7.58 1.23 21.21
N THR A 87 8.18 1.98 20.28
CA THR A 87 8.29 3.44 20.37
C THR A 87 6.92 4.10 20.33
N THR A 88 6.03 3.68 19.41
CA THR A 88 4.67 4.23 19.35
C THR A 88 3.88 3.89 20.61
N ARG A 89 4.03 2.68 21.19
CA ARG A 89 3.39 2.29 22.44
C ARG A 89 3.82 3.17 23.62
N GLN A 90 5.10 3.53 23.68
CA GLN A 90 5.58 4.49 24.68
C GLN A 90 4.92 5.86 24.51
N GLY A 91 4.80 6.33 23.25
CA GLY A 91 4.11 7.58 22.93
C GLY A 91 2.62 7.60 23.29
N LEU A 92 1.98 6.43 23.38
CA LEU A 92 0.58 6.30 23.84
C LEU A 92 0.41 6.37 25.36
N GLY A 93 1.49 6.56 26.13
CA GLY A 93 1.42 6.65 27.59
C GLY A 93 0.91 5.37 28.26
N GLY A 94 1.24 4.21 27.70
CA GLY A 94 0.84 2.89 28.21
C GLY A 94 -0.55 2.42 27.75
N ARG A 95 -1.27 3.17 26.94
CA ARG A 95 -2.53 2.73 26.31
C ARG A 95 -2.24 1.68 25.25
N VAL A 96 -3.21 0.79 25.02
CA VAL A 96 -3.13 -0.19 23.92
C VAL A 96 -3.52 0.51 22.63
N GLY A 97 -2.66 0.42 21.60
CA GLY A 97 -2.98 0.89 20.26
C GLY A 97 -4.02 0.00 19.60
N GLU A 98 -5.03 0.60 18.98
CA GLU A 98 -6.15 -0.10 18.35
C GLU A 98 -6.03 -0.13 16.83
N GLY A 99 -5.40 0.90 16.25
CA GLY A 99 -5.18 1.03 14.83
C GLY A 99 -3.95 1.84 14.52
N ALA A 100 -3.39 1.66 13.33
CA ALA A 100 -2.20 2.38 12.89
C ALA A 100 -2.21 2.71 11.41
N LEU A 101 -1.55 3.82 11.07
CA LEU A 101 -1.13 4.17 9.72
C LEU A 101 0.37 3.91 9.59
N ILE A 102 0.77 3.24 8.51
CA ILE A 102 2.17 2.98 8.20
C ILE A 102 2.55 3.58 6.86
N LEU A 103 3.72 4.20 6.80
CA LEU A 103 4.36 4.65 5.57
C LEU A 103 5.66 3.87 5.43
N THR A 104 5.82 3.12 4.33
CA THR A 104 6.94 2.17 4.13
C THR A 104 7.80 2.58 2.93
N PRO A 105 8.97 1.97 2.72
CA PRO A 105 9.72 2.16 1.48
C PRO A 105 8.99 1.67 0.22
N GLY A 106 7.92 0.87 0.39
CA GLY A 106 7.15 0.33 -0.71
C GLY A 106 7.96 -0.56 -1.64
N MET A 107 7.63 -0.51 -2.93
CA MET A 107 8.28 -1.35 -3.96
C MET A 107 9.61 -0.78 -4.49
N SER A 108 10.25 0.17 -3.80
CA SER A 108 11.50 0.77 -4.28
C SER A 108 12.62 -0.26 -4.41
N GLY A 109 13.21 -0.35 -5.61
CA GLY A 109 14.23 -1.33 -5.92
C GLY A 109 13.73 -2.78 -5.90
N PHE A 110 12.41 -3.01 -6.01
CA PHE A 110 11.73 -4.30 -5.92
C PHE A 110 11.99 -5.08 -4.61
N HIS A 111 12.47 -4.40 -3.58
CA HIS A 111 12.61 -4.95 -2.24
C HIS A 111 11.41 -4.56 -1.40
N VAL A 112 10.46 -5.48 -1.26
CA VAL A 112 9.30 -5.28 -0.37
C VAL A 112 9.62 -5.90 0.98
N VAL A 113 9.86 -5.05 1.97
CA VAL A 113 10.12 -5.46 3.36
C VAL A 113 8.87 -5.32 4.24
N ASP A 114 7.77 -4.91 3.65
CA ASP A 114 6.56 -4.49 4.36
C ASP A 114 5.96 -5.63 5.19
N GLN A 115 6.01 -6.88 4.68
CA GLN A 115 5.50 -8.02 5.44
C GLN A 115 6.34 -8.31 6.68
N GLN A 116 7.68 -8.21 6.60
CA GLN A 116 8.56 -8.38 7.74
C GLN A 116 8.36 -7.24 8.77
N LEU A 117 8.15 -5.99 8.30
CA LEU A 117 7.79 -4.87 9.17
C LEU A 117 6.50 -5.17 9.94
N LEU A 118 5.46 -5.65 9.24
CA LEU A 118 4.19 -6.03 9.87
C LEU A 118 4.34 -7.18 10.87
N ASP A 119 5.16 -8.18 10.56
CA ASP A 119 5.45 -9.29 11.46
C ASP A 119 6.16 -8.79 12.75
N GLY A 120 7.10 -7.85 12.62
CA GLY A 120 7.74 -7.17 13.74
C GLY A 120 6.75 -6.36 14.58
N ILE A 121 5.87 -5.57 13.95
CA ILE A 121 4.82 -4.81 14.63
C ILE A 121 3.88 -5.73 15.41
N ARG A 122 3.46 -6.83 14.80
CA ARG A 122 2.57 -7.82 15.42
C ARG A 122 3.20 -8.55 16.60
N SER A 123 4.51 -8.72 16.61
CA SER A 123 5.22 -9.32 17.76
C SER A 123 5.03 -8.51 19.04
N VAL A 124 4.76 -7.20 18.94
CA VAL A 124 4.51 -6.28 20.06
C VAL A 124 3.02 -6.11 20.33
N ASN A 125 2.22 -5.98 19.27
CA ASN A 125 0.75 -5.85 19.38
C ASN A 125 0.07 -6.71 18.30
N PRO A 126 -0.27 -7.97 18.61
CA PRO A 126 -0.87 -8.91 17.65
C PRO A 126 -2.23 -8.48 17.09
N ARG A 127 -2.93 -7.58 17.79
CA ARG A 127 -4.27 -7.12 17.42
C ARG A 127 -4.27 -5.78 16.70
N LEU A 128 -3.09 -5.14 16.52
CA LEU A 128 -3.00 -3.85 15.86
C LEU A 128 -3.40 -3.98 14.38
N ARG A 129 -4.44 -3.27 14.00
CA ARG A 129 -4.85 -3.14 12.61
C ARG A 129 -3.99 -2.06 11.97
N VAL A 130 -3.36 -2.37 10.84
CA VAL A 130 -2.42 -1.47 10.18
C VAL A 130 -2.85 -1.29 8.73
N THR A 131 -3.00 -0.06 8.28
CA THR A 131 -3.15 0.27 6.87
C THR A 131 -2.16 1.37 6.49
N GLY A 132 -1.86 1.50 5.22
CA GLY A 132 -0.91 2.51 4.78
C GLY A 132 -0.39 2.29 3.37
N THR A 133 0.77 2.85 3.11
CA THR A 133 1.28 2.94 1.73
C THR A 133 2.79 2.93 1.65
N GLY A 134 3.27 2.47 0.50
CA GLY A 134 4.65 2.64 0.07
C GLY A 134 4.93 4.06 -0.41
N LEU A 135 6.02 4.62 0.07
CA LEU A 135 6.53 5.94 -0.30
C LEU A 135 7.33 5.87 -1.60
N THR A 136 7.33 6.95 -2.35
CA THR A 136 8.05 7.03 -3.62
C THR A 136 8.61 8.43 -3.87
N ALA A 137 9.74 8.49 -4.60
CA ALA A 137 10.27 9.71 -5.19
C ALA A 137 10.06 9.73 -6.73
N GLY A 138 9.19 8.88 -7.25
CA GLY A 138 8.84 8.78 -8.66
C GLY A 138 9.38 7.54 -9.35
N LEU A 139 9.44 7.61 -10.68
CA LEU A 139 9.97 6.56 -11.54
C LEU A 139 11.18 7.06 -12.33
N THR A 140 12.13 6.18 -12.56
CA THR A 140 13.17 6.41 -13.56
C THR A 140 12.61 6.27 -14.98
N PRO A 141 13.29 6.76 -16.02
CA PRO A 141 12.84 6.59 -17.41
C PRO A 141 12.65 5.14 -17.85
N ASP A 142 13.37 4.20 -17.24
CA ASP A 142 13.25 2.75 -17.46
C ASP A 142 12.23 2.07 -16.53
N GLY A 143 11.44 2.85 -15.78
CA GLY A 143 10.32 2.37 -14.99
C GLY A 143 10.67 1.86 -13.59
N GLN A 144 11.90 2.07 -13.09
CA GLN A 144 12.24 1.70 -11.72
C GLN A 144 11.62 2.68 -10.72
N ILE A 145 11.06 2.15 -9.65
CA ILE A 145 10.48 2.96 -8.57
C ILE A 145 11.59 3.50 -7.68
N LEU A 146 11.68 4.82 -7.61
CA LEU A 146 12.63 5.51 -6.74
C LEU A 146 12.15 5.52 -5.29
N ALA A 147 13.07 5.27 -4.37
CA ALA A 147 12.78 5.30 -2.95
C ALA A 147 12.30 6.68 -2.50
N GLY A 148 11.15 6.69 -1.83
CA GLY A 148 10.57 7.88 -1.24
C GLY A 148 11.26 8.30 0.04
N PHE A 149 10.80 9.43 0.58
CA PHE A 149 11.26 9.99 1.84
C PHE A 149 10.15 9.88 2.88
N ALA A 150 10.49 9.34 4.05
CA ALA A 150 9.70 9.41 5.26
C ALA A 150 10.23 10.54 6.15
N PHE A 151 9.37 11.17 6.94
CA PHE A 151 9.84 12.18 7.89
C PHE A 151 9.02 12.18 9.18
N LEU A 152 9.70 12.59 10.24
CA LEU A 152 9.12 12.85 11.55
C LEU A 152 9.76 14.13 12.12
N ASP A 153 8.95 15.17 12.25
CA ASP A 153 9.39 16.53 12.60
C ASP A 153 10.45 17.03 11.60
N ASP A 154 11.70 17.24 12.01
CA ASP A 154 12.79 17.72 11.15
C ASP A 154 13.68 16.58 10.61
N GLU A 155 13.47 15.35 11.07
CA GLU A 155 14.20 14.18 10.63
C GLU A 155 13.58 13.65 9.30
N ILE A 156 14.41 13.50 8.27
CA ILE A 156 13.99 13.02 6.94
C ILE A 156 14.88 11.83 6.58
N GLU A 157 14.24 10.70 6.27
CA GLU A 157 14.90 9.44 5.94
C GLU A 157 14.47 8.96 4.56
N GLN A 158 15.44 8.78 3.65
CA GLN A 158 15.18 8.06 2.41
C GLN A 158 15.04 6.56 2.72
N ARG A 159 14.03 5.91 2.16
CA ARG A 159 13.64 4.53 2.52
C ARG A 159 13.24 4.36 3.99
N GLY A 160 12.95 5.45 4.69
CA GLY A 160 12.50 5.40 6.07
C GLY A 160 11.09 4.82 6.20
N VAL A 161 10.73 4.44 7.43
CA VAL A 161 9.39 3.96 7.81
C VAL A 161 8.84 4.81 8.93
N VAL A 162 7.61 5.32 8.74
CA VAL A 162 6.84 5.98 9.79
C VAL A 162 5.69 5.09 10.21
N LEU A 163 5.49 4.94 11.52
CA LEU A 163 4.31 4.32 12.11
C LEU A 163 3.60 5.33 13.01
N LEU A 164 2.30 5.55 12.75
CA LEU A 164 1.40 6.29 13.62
C LEU A 164 0.41 5.30 14.23
N THR A 165 0.44 5.13 15.54
CA THR A 165 -0.49 4.26 16.26
C THR A 165 -1.47 5.10 17.05
N PHE A 166 -2.75 4.77 16.98
CA PHE A 166 -3.83 5.50 17.62
C PHE A 166 -4.45 4.69 18.75
N ALA A 167 -4.83 5.41 19.81
CA ALA A 167 -5.63 4.91 20.93
C ALA A 167 -6.61 5.99 21.37
N GLY A 168 -7.79 5.58 21.85
CA GLY A 168 -8.80 6.51 22.33
C GLY A 168 -10.21 6.02 22.08
N PRO A 169 -11.21 6.81 22.45
CA PRO A 169 -12.61 6.40 22.39
C PRO A 169 -13.20 6.51 20.97
N ALA A 170 -12.48 7.07 19.99
CA ALA A 170 -12.95 7.18 18.62
C ALA A 170 -13.01 5.81 17.94
N ARG A 171 -14.11 5.53 17.24
CA ARG A 171 -14.21 4.30 16.45
C ARG A 171 -13.35 4.43 15.19
N MET A 172 -12.56 3.41 14.93
CA MET A 172 -11.71 3.34 13.74
C MET A 172 -12.13 2.17 12.87
N GLY A 173 -12.33 2.43 11.58
CA GLY A 173 -12.56 1.41 10.57
C GLY A 173 -11.33 1.21 9.68
N PHE A 174 -11.09 -0.03 9.29
CA PHE A 174 -10.01 -0.43 8.39
C PHE A 174 -10.56 -1.42 7.37
N SER A 175 -10.23 -1.22 6.12
CA SER A 175 -10.61 -2.17 5.07
C SER A 175 -9.66 -2.12 3.89
N SER A 176 -9.72 -3.15 3.05
CA SER A 176 -9.02 -3.15 1.76
C SER A 176 -9.58 -4.19 0.82
N ALA A 177 -9.56 -3.87 -0.47
CA ALA A 177 -9.88 -4.80 -1.55
C ALA A 177 -9.02 -4.49 -2.78
N ASN A 178 -8.83 -5.48 -3.67
CA ASN A 178 -7.97 -5.29 -4.85
C ASN A 178 -8.67 -5.50 -6.19
N GLY A 179 -9.78 -6.21 -6.24
CA GLY A 179 -10.52 -6.48 -7.47
C GLY A 179 -9.85 -7.50 -8.40
N LEU A 180 -8.91 -8.30 -7.90
CA LEU A 180 -8.31 -9.38 -8.68
C LEU A 180 -9.27 -10.55 -8.81
N GLU A 181 -9.51 -11.01 -10.04
CA GLU A 181 -10.40 -12.14 -10.35
C GLU A 181 -9.63 -13.26 -11.05
N ALA A 182 -9.82 -14.51 -10.63
CA ALA A 182 -9.24 -15.65 -11.33
C ALA A 182 -9.86 -15.81 -12.72
N VAL A 183 -9.01 -15.94 -13.74
CA VAL A 183 -9.44 -16.10 -15.14
C VAL A 183 -8.91 -17.36 -15.80
N GLY A 184 -8.12 -18.17 -15.13
CA GLY A 184 -7.61 -19.40 -15.72
C GLY A 184 -6.58 -20.09 -14.87
N GLY A 185 -5.81 -20.91 -15.52
CA GLY A 185 -4.81 -21.83 -14.99
C GLY A 185 -4.02 -21.38 -13.80
N GLY A 186 -3.32 -22.30 -13.20
CA GLY A 186 -2.50 -22.02 -12.01
C GLY A 186 -1.41 -23.05 -11.87
N GLY A 187 -0.61 -22.89 -10.82
CA GLY A 187 0.48 -23.80 -10.46
C GLY A 187 0.88 -23.61 -9.01
N PHE A 188 1.75 -24.46 -8.52
CA PHE A 188 2.25 -24.37 -7.15
C PHE A 188 3.70 -23.92 -7.15
N VAL A 189 4.05 -22.96 -6.32
CA VAL A 189 5.44 -22.61 -6.04
C VAL A 189 6.12 -23.82 -5.38
N THR A 190 7.07 -24.43 -6.08
CA THR A 190 7.75 -25.64 -5.59
C THR A 190 9.12 -25.36 -4.97
N ASP A 191 9.73 -24.22 -5.33
CA ASP A 191 10.94 -23.72 -4.70
C ASP A 191 11.00 -22.19 -4.77
N ALA A 192 11.30 -21.53 -3.64
CA ALA A 192 11.44 -20.09 -3.53
C ALA A 192 12.38 -19.71 -2.37
N GLU A 193 13.05 -18.56 -2.50
CA GLU A 193 13.93 -18.00 -1.47
C GLU A 193 13.78 -16.47 -1.44
N GLY A 194 13.24 -15.94 -0.34
CA GLY A 194 12.89 -14.52 -0.25
C GLY A 194 11.98 -14.11 -1.40
N PRO A 195 12.31 -13.05 -2.15
CA PRO A 195 11.51 -12.58 -3.29
C PRO A 195 11.73 -13.39 -4.58
N ILE A 196 12.53 -14.45 -4.55
CA ILE A 196 12.91 -15.24 -5.73
C ILE A 196 12.09 -16.52 -5.80
N ILE A 197 11.21 -16.62 -6.79
CA ILE A 197 10.54 -17.87 -7.16
C ILE A 197 11.46 -18.61 -8.13
N LYS A 198 11.99 -19.77 -7.71
CA LYS A 198 12.90 -20.60 -8.52
C LYS A 198 12.10 -21.51 -9.46
N THR A 199 11.11 -22.19 -8.90
CA THR A 199 10.30 -23.16 -9.68
C THR A 199 8.80 -23.08 -9.34
N ILE A 200 7.98 -23.29 -10.37
CA ILE A 200 6.54 -23.53 -10.29
C ILE A 200 6.29 -24.90 -10.91
N ASP A 201 5.59 -25.80 -10.21
CA ASP A 201 5.35 -27.20 -10.63
C ASP A 201 6.63 -27.93 -11.08
N ARG A 202 7.74 -27.67 -10.37
CA ARG A 202 9.09 -28.22 -10.65
C ARG A 202 9.69 -27.82 -12.00
N ARG A 203 9.17 -26.78 -12.64
CA ARG A 203 9.69 -26.17 -13.86
C ARG A 203 10.32 -24.83 -13.53
N PRO A 204 11.30 -24.30 -14.30
CA PRO A 204 11.80 -22.95 -14.14
C PRO A 204 10.64 -21.94 -14.05
N ALA A 205 10.68 -21.04 -13.05
CA ALA A 205 9.58 -20.12 -12.79
C ALA A 205 9.22 -19.27 -14.01
N ARG A 206 10.22 -18.77 -14.75
CA ARG A 206 9.99 -17.99 -15.98
C ARG A 206 9.14 -18.75 -16.99
N ASP A 207 9.52 -20.01 -17.27
CA ASP A 207 8.84 -20.78 -18.30
C ASP A 207 7.39 -21.11 -17.90
N ALA A 208 7.19 -21.46 -16.63
CA ALA A 208 5.85 -21.73 -16.10
C ALA A 208 4.98 -20.45 -16.09
N ILE A 209 5.53 -19.30 -15.71
CA ILE A 209 4.82 -18.02 -15.71
C ILE A 209 4.43 -17.60 -17.13
N LEU A 210 5.35 -17.71 -18.08
CA LEU A 210 5.06 -17.40 -19.49
C LEU A 210 3.98 -18.30 -20.08
N ASP A 211 3.99 -19.59 -19.75
CA ASP A 211 2.93 -20.49 -20.19
C ASP A 211 1.58 -20.15 -19.57
N LEU A 212 1.54 -19.81 -18.28
CA LEU A 212 0.33 -19.44 -17.58
C LEU A 212 -0.27 -18.12 -18.08
N LEU A 213 0.56 -17.06 -18.23
CA LEU A 213 0.11 -15.71 -18.56
C LEU A 213 -0.06 -15.48 -20.06
N CYS A 214 0.69 -16.19 -20.89
CA CYS A 214 0.75 -15.92 -22.33
C CYS A 214 0.23 -17.08 -23.20
N GLY A 215 0.25 -18.31 -22.70
CA GLY A 215 -0.03 -19.49 -23.53
C GLY A 215 0.85 -19.52 -24.78
N ASP A 216 0.21 -19.64 -25.95
CA ASP A 216 0.88 -19.65 -27.27
C ASP A 216 1.01 -18.27 -27.92
N ASP A 217 0.61 -17.18 -27.26
CA ASP A 217 0.74 -15.81 -27.75
C ASP A 217 2.23 -15.37 -27.73
N ALA A 218 2.87 -15.44 -28.90
CA ALA A 218 4.29 -15.11 -29.05
C ALA A 218 4.61 -13.63 -28.72
N GLU A 219 3.71 -12.70 -29.04
CA GLU A 219 3.86 -11.28 -28.74
C GLU A 219 3.81 -11.03 -27.23
N ALA A 220 2.82 -11.66 -26.54
CA ALA A 220 2.74 -11.60 -25.09
C ALA A 220 4.01 -12.17 -24.43
N ARG A 221 4.48 -13.31 -24.89
CA ARG A 221 5.71 -13.95 -24.37
C ARG A 221 6.93 -13.03 -24.53
N GLU A 222 7.05 -12.35 -25.67
CA GLU A 222 8.15 -11.39 -25.88
C GLU A 222 8.03 -10.20 -24.93
N GLN A 223 6.84 -9.61 -24.76
CA GLN A 223 6.58 -8.50 -23.87
C GLN A 223 6.90 -8.86 -22.40
N PHE A 224 6.36 -10.00 -21.92
CA PHE A 224 6.65 -10.49 -20.56
C PHE A 224 8.11 -10.86 -20.35
N THR A 225 8.78 -11.41 -21.36
CA THR A 225 10.22 -11.73 -21.25
C THR A 225 11.06 -10.47 -21.14
N ARG A 226 10.70 -9.40 -21.87
CA ARG A 226 11.41 -8.12 -21.87
C ARG A 226 11.20 -7.35 -20.56
N ASN A 227 9.97 -7.21 -20.12
CA ASN A 227 9.60 -6.51 -18.90
C ASN A 227 8.29 -7.07 -18.33
N PRO A 228 8.35 -8.08 -17.44
CA PRO A 228 7.15 -8.72 -16.92
C PRO A 228 6.25 -7.78 -16.14
N PHE A 229 6.81 -6.79 -15.44
CA PHE A 229 6.05 -5.78 -14.71
C PHE A 229 5.18 -4.94 -15.64
N ILE A 230 5.77 -4.33 -16.66
CA ILE A 230 5.03 -3.50 -17.61
C ILE A 230 4.01 -4.33 -18.40
N ALA A 231 4.39 -5.54 -18.86
CA ALA A 231 3.48 -6.42 -19.58
C ALA A 231 2.26 -6.82 -18.72
N ALA A 232 2.46 -7.10 -17.44
CA ALA A 232 1.36 -7.41 -16.51
C ALA A 232 0.40 -6.21 -16.36
N VAL A 233 0.94 -5.00 -16.22
CA VAL A 233 0.15 -3.77 -16.11
C VAL A 233 -0.64 -3.48 -17.39
N GLU A 234 0.03 -3.51 -18.54
CA GLU A 234 -0.60 -3.20 -19.84
C GLU A 234 -1.68 -4.21 -20.23
N ARG A 235 -1.48 -5.48 -19.89
CA ARG A 235 -2.44 -6.55 -20.21
C ARG A 235 -3.49 -6.78 -19.11
N GLY A 236 -3.34 -6.16 -17.95
CA GLY A 236 -4.24 -6.34 -16.81
C GLY A 236 -4.27 -7.78 -16.28
N VAL A 237 -3.18 -8.55 -16.44
CA VAL A 237 -3.09 -9.93 -15.99
C VAL A 237 -1.80 -10.17 -15.21
N THR A 238 -1.91 -10.95 -14.14
CA THR A 238 -0.77 -11.34 -13.32
C THR A 238 -1.06 -12.68 -12.62
N LEU A 239 -0.23 -13.04 -11.65
CA LEU A 239 -0.49 -14.16 -10.77
C LEU A 239 -1.14 -13.66 -9.47
N GLY A 240 -1.94 -14.52 -8.86
CA GLY A 240 -2.54 -14.26 -7.56
C GLY A 240 -2.62 -15.53 -6.74
N ALA A 241 -2.46 -15.41 -5.42
CA ALA A 241 -2.73 -16.49 -4.49
C ALA A 241 -4.05 -16.24 -3.77
N LEU A 242 -4.95 -17.22 -3.80
CA LEU A 242 -6.22 -17.12 -3.08
C LEU A 242 -5.97 -17.08 -1.57
N ASP A 243 -6.51 -16.07 -0.90
CA ASP A 243 -6.61 -16.07 0.56
C ASP A 243 -7.71 -17.04 0.99
N PRO A 244 -7.37 -18.13 1.67
CA PRO A 244 -8.36 -19.13 2.09
C PRO A 244 -9.35 -18.59 3.13
N GLU A 245 -9.01 -17.51 3.84
CA GLU A 245 -9.86 -16.92 4.88
C GLU A 245 -10.75 -15.80 4.34
N GLY A 246 -10.27 -15.06 3.34
CA GLY A 246 -10.93 -13.84 2.83
C GLY A 246 -11.62 -13.99 1.48
N GLY A 247 -11.34 -15.05 0.72
CA GLY A 247 -11.93 -15.28 -0.59
C GLY A 247 -11.49 -14.30 -1.70
N HIS A 248 -10.43 -13.52 -1.45
CA HIS A 248 -9.81 -12.62 -2.43
C HIS A 248 -8.40 -13.11 -2.77
N TYR A 249 -7.83 -12.54 -3.83
CA TYR A 249 -6.51 -12.90 -4.31
C TYR A 249 -5.45 -11.90 -3.83
N TRP A 250 -4.33 -12.41 -3.31
CA TRP A 250 -3.12 -11.64 -3.10
C TRP A 250 -2.38 -11.50 -4.43
N CYS A 251 -1.95 -10.30 -4.77
CA CYS A 251 -1.15 -10.08 -5.96
C CYS A 251 0.24 -10.73 -5.81
N HIS A 252 0.61 -11.50 -6.82
CA HIS A 252 1.95 -12.00 -7.07
C HIS A 252 2.35 -11.58 -8.49
N MET A 253 3.19 -10.56 -8.59
CA MET A 253 3.54 -9.99 -9.87
C MET A 253 5.04 -10.11 -10.13
N PRO A 254 5.45 -10.95 -11.09
CA PRO A 254 6.84 -11.01 -11.46
C PRO A 254 7.28 -9.63 -12.00
N VAL A 255 8.36 -9.10 -11.46
CA VAL A 255 8.92 -7.80 -11.87
C VAL A 255 10.19 -7.94 -12.72
N ALA A 256 10.83 -9.10 -12.65
CA ALA A 256 11.99 -9.44 -13.49
C ALA A 256 12.14 -10.96 -13.60
N PHE A 257 12.75 -11.42 -14.69
CA PHE A 257 13.25 -12.78 -14.81
C PHE A 257 14.78 -12.77 -14.74
N LEU A 258 15.33 -13.71 -13.97
CA LEU A 258 16.77 -13.86 -13.83
C LEU A 258 17.35 -14.82 -14.89
N PRO A 259 18.68 -14.76 -15.14
CA PRO A 259 19.31 -15.60 -16.17
C PRO A 259 19.16 -17.12 -15.95
N ASP A 260 18.99 -17.54 -14.69
CA ASP A 260 18.78 -18.95 -14.31
C ASP A 260 17.33 -19.44 -14.50
N GLY A 261 16.45 -18.58 -14.99
CA GLY A 261 15.02 -18.87 -15.20
C GLY A 261 14.16 -18.69 -13.96
N SER A 262 14.68 -18.16 -12.86
CA SER A 262 13.88 -17.74 -11.72
C SER A 262 13.20 -16.39 -11.97
N ALA A 263 12.19 -16.06 -11.15
CA ALA A 263 11.43 -14.82 -11.22
C ALA A 263 11.52 -14.05 -9.91
N VAL A 264 11.62 -12.72 -9.99
CA VAL A 264 11.55 -11.84 -8.83
C VAL A 264 10.09 -11.47 -8.58
N ASP A 265 9.55 -11.86 -7.43
CA ASP A 265 8.21 -11.51 -6.94
C ASP A 265 8.33 -10.68 -5.66
N PRO A 266 8.05 -9.37 -5.72
CA PRO A 266 8.18 -8.48 -4.56
C PRO A 266 7.27 -8.87 -3.39
N PHE A 267 6.17 -9.58 -3.65
CA PHE A 267 5.18 -9.98 -2.64
C PHE A 267 5.50 -11.32 -1.96
N VAL A 268 6.66 -11.91 -2.28
CA VAL A 268 7.26 -13.05 -1.57
C VAL A 268 6.37 -14.29 -1.53
N ALA A 269 6.10 -14.88 -2.70
CA ALA A 269 5.46 -16.19 -2.77
C ALA A 269 6.35 -17.25 -2.11
N ARG A 270 5.78 -18.01 -1.17
CA ARG A 270 6.49 -19.06 -0.44
C ARG A 270 6.30 -20.42 -1.14
N LYS A 271 7.23 -21.36 -0.87
CA LYS A 271 7.04 -22.75 -1.28
C LYS A 271 5.70 -23.29 -0.78
N GLY A 272 4.93 -23.88 -1.70
CA GLY A 272 3.58 -24.39 -1.43
C GLY A 272 2.47 -23.38 -1.74
N THR A 273 2.78 -22.10 -2.05
CA THR A 273 1.79 -21.12 -2.46
C THR A 273 1.09 -21.56 -3.74
N PRO A 274 -0.25 -21.75 -3.75
CA PRO A 274 -1.01 -21.96 -4.97
C PRO A 274 -1.16 -20.62 -5.69
N LEU A 275 -0.74 -20.57 -6.94
CA LEU A 275 -0.89 -19.43 -7.82
C LEU A 275 -1.98 -19.68 -8.84
N SER A 276 -2.77 -18.67 -9.16
CA SER A 276 -3.74 -18.65 -10.26
C SER A 276 -3.45 -17.48 -11.17
N VAL A 277 -3.81 -17.58 -12.44
CA VAL A 277 -3.86 -16.41 -13.32
C VAL A 277 -5.02 -15.54 -12.88
N VAL A 278 -4.73 -14.30 -12.56
CA VAL A 278 -5.75 -13.32 -12.17
C VAL A 278 -5.73 -12.14 -13.12
N ARG A 279 -6.89 -11.52 -13.29
CA ARG A 279 -7.09 -10.33 -14.11
C ARG A 279 -7.61 -9.19 -13.24
N ILE A 280 -7.28 -7.98 -13.67
CA ILE A 280 -7.86 -6.74 -13.18
C ILE A 280 -8.28 -5.90 -14.39
N ASP A 281 -9.46 -5.32 -14.31
CA ASP A 281 -10.00 -4.39 -15.29
C ASP A 281 -10.72 -3.23 -14.61
N PRO A 282 -11.18 -2.19 -15.34
CA PRO A 282 -11.85 -1.04 -14.75
C PRO A 282 -13.05 -1.43 -13.89
N SER A 283 -13.84 -2.42 -14.29
CA SER A 283 -15.03 -2.83 -13.55
C SER A 283 -14.68 -3.51 -12.23
N THR A 284 -13.67 -4.38 -12.22
CA THR A 284 -13.21 -5.06 -11.01
C THR A 284 -12.50 -4.09 -10.05
N CYS A 285 -11.79 -3.08 -10.57
CA CYS A 285 -11.28 -1.98 -9.76
C CYS A 285 -12.41 -1.25 -9.04
N MET A 286 -13.46 -0.85 -9.75
CA MET A 286 -14.59 -0.13 -9.14
C MET A 286 -15.38 -1.00 -8.15
N ASN A 287 -15.49 -2.31 -8.41
CA ASN A 287 -16.06 -3.26 -7.44
C ASN A 287 -15.22 -3.32 -6.16
N ALA A 288 -13.89 -3.31 -6.28
CA ALA A 288 -13.01 -3.27 -5.10
C ALA A 288 -13.22 -2.03 -4.23
N VAL A 289 -13.52 -0.86 -4.82
CA VAL A 289 -13.89 0.35 -4.03
C VAL A 289 -15.17 0.10 -3.26
N ARG A 290 -16.19 -0.51 -3.91
CA ARG A 290 -17.46 -0.86 -3.23
C ARG A 290 -17.25 -1.83 -2.09
N ASP A 291 -16.47 -2.88 -2.32
CA ASP A 291 -16.16 -3.90 -1.32
C ASP A 291 -15.39 -3.29 -0.14
N ALA A 292 -14.38 -2.47 -0.41
CA ALA A 292 -13.61 -1.78 0.63
C ALA A 292 -14.51 -0.82 1.43
N GLY A 293 -15.37 -0.02 0.76
CA GLY A 293 -16.32 0.86 1.42
C GLY A 293 -17.30 0.11 2.32
N THR A 294 -17.86 -0.99 1.83
CA THR A 294 -18.76 -1.87 2.62
C THR A 294 -18.05 -2.43 3.85
N MET A 295 -16.84 -2.98 3.65
CA MET A 295 -16.05 -3.52 4.77
C MET A 295 -15.64 -2.45 5.78
N LEU A 296 -15.39 -1.20 5.34
CA LEU A 296 -15.08 -0.08 6.23
C LEU A 296 -16.26 0.22 7.16
N VAL A 297 -17.48 0.28 6.60
CA VAL A 297 -18.72 0.50 7.35
C VAL A 297 -18.98 -0.63 8.33
N GLU A 298 -18.82 -1.89 7.90
CA GLU A 298 -18.96 -3.08 8.75
C GLU A 298 -17.96 -3.06 9.91
N ASP A 299 -16.68 -2.76 9.65
CA ASP A 299 -15.62 -2.77 10.66
C ASP A 299 -15.77 -1.63 11.68
N ALA A 300 -16.15 -0.43 11.23
CA ALA A 300 -16.41 0.70 12.12
C ALA A 300 -17.77 0.62 12.83
N GLY A 301 -18.71 -0.17 12.32
CA GLY A 301 -20.10 -0.24 12.81
C GLY A 301 -20.89 1.04 12.54
N THR A 302 -20.50 1.85 11.56
CA THR A 302 -21.17 3.09 11.15
C THR A 302 -20.81 3.47 9.72
N ASP A 303 -21.72 4.14 9.02
CA ASP A 303 -21.49 4.73 7.69
C ASP A 303 -21.05 6.21 7.74
N THR A 304 -20.98 6.79 8.95
CA THR A 304 -20.68 8.20 9.17
C THR A 304 -19.31 8.39 9.78
N PHE A 305 -18.44 9.13 9.10
CA PHE A 305 -17.05 9.35 9.49
C PHE A 305 -16.72 10.84 9.59
N GLU A 306 -15.93 11.22 10.57
CA GLU A 306 -15.33 12.54 10.67
C GLU A 306 -14.23 12.73 9.61
N PHE A 307 -13.53 11.63 9.30
CA PHE A 307 -12.45 11.60 8.33
C PHE A 307 -12.29 10.22 7.71
N THR A 308 -12.05 10.17 6.41
CA THR A 308 -11.61 8.95 5.70
C THR A 308 -10.32 9.23 4.92
N LEU A 309 -9.44 8.24 4.92
CA LEU A 309 -8.19 8.23 4.17
C LEU A 309 -8.17 6.99 3.28
N ALA A 310 -7.99 7.22 1.98
CA ALA A 310 -7.84 6.15 1.00
C ALA A 310 -6.38 6.07 0.51
N PHE A 311 -5.87 4.86 0.35
CA PHE A 311 -4.63 4.57 -0.35
C PHE A 311 -4.98 3.75 -1.59
N SER A 312 -4.85 4.35 -2.76
CA SER A 312 -5.10 3.72 -4.05
C SER A 312 -3.78 3.41 -4.74
N CYS A 313 -3.56 2.15 -5.10
CA CYS A 313 -2.37 1.73 -5.82
C CYS A 313 -2.22 2.47 -7.15
N ALA A 314 -1.04 2.97 -7.45
CA ALA A 314 -0.75 3.65 -8.71
C ALA A 314 -1.08 2.77 -9.93
N LEU A 315 -0.96 1.45 -9.81
CA LEU A 315 -1.33 0.49 -10.87
C LEU A 315 -2.81 0.56 -11.23
N ARG A 316 -3.68 0.90 -10.29
CA ARG A 316 -5.12 1.13 -10.54
C ARG A 316 -5.31 2.32 -11.46
N GLY A 317 -4.47 3.36 -11.33
CA GLY A 317 -4.47 4.50 -12.23
C GLY A 317 -4.17 4.12 -13.69
N TYR A 318 -3.28 3.17 -13.94
CA TYR A 318 -3.05 2.63 -15.27
C TYR A 318 -4.24 1.84 -15.80
N THR A 319 -4.86 1.02 -14.94
CA THR A 319 -6.03 0.21 -15.31
C THR A 319 -7.26 1.08 -15.60
N LEU A 320 -7.52 2.09 -14.76
CA LEU A 320 -8.70 2.95 -14.84
C LEU A 320 -8.54 4.12 -15.82
N GLY A 321 -7.30 4.54 -16.11
CA GLY A 321 -7.05 5.70 -16.96
C GLY A 321 -7.79 6.95 -16.47
N ALA A 322 -8.66 7.51 -17.31
CA ALA A 322 -9.43 8.71 -16.97
C ALA A 322 -10.49 8.46 -15.85
N GLU A 323 -10.91 7.22 -15.64
CA GLU A 323 -11.94 6.88 -14.66
C GLU A 323 -11.41 6.78 -13.21
N VAL A 324 -10.12 6.86 -13.01
CA VAL A 324 -9.51 6.77 -11.68
C VAL A 324 -10.03 7.82 -10.68
N ALA A 325 -10.48 8.98 -11.15
CA ALA A 325 -11.12 10.00 -10.30
C ALA A 325 -12.48 9.53 -9.74
N HIS A 326 -13.11 8.54 -10.36
CA HIS A 326 -14.38 7.99 -9.90
C HIS A 326 -14.24 7.11 -8.66
N GLU A 327 -13.04 6.65 -8.28
CA GLU A 327 -12.84 5.88 -7.06
C GLU A 327 -13.29 6.65 -5.82
N ASP A 328 -12.82 7.89 -5.66
CA ASP A 328 -13.17 8.73 -4.52
C ASP A 328 -14.65 9.17 -4.56
N LEU A 329 -15.19 9.43 -5.75
CA LEU A 329 -16.62 9.77 -5.91
C LEU A 329 -17.51 8.59 -5.49
N LEU A 330 -17.18 7.38 -5.94
CA LEU A 330 -17.90 6.17 -5.57
C LEU A 330 -17.82 5.90 -4.07
N LEU A 331 -16.65 6.10 -3.45
CA LEU A 331 -16.52 5.98 -2.00
C LEU A 331 -17.44 6.96 -1.28
N HIS A 332 -17.51 8.22 -1.74
CA HIS A 332 -18.38 9.25 -1.16
C HIS A 332 -19.87 8.89 -1.23
N GLU A 333 -20.31 8.14 -2.23
CA GLU A 333 -21.68 7.65 -2.30
C GLU A 333 -22.02 6.62 -1.22
N MET A 334 -21.00 5.87 -0.78
CA MET A 334 -21.15 4.77 0.17
C MET A 334 -20.92 5.20 1.62
N VAL A 335 -20.02 6.16 1.83
CA VAL A 335 -19.52 6.56 3.15
C VAL A 335 -19.80 8.05 3.36
N LYS A 336 -20.54 8.36 4.39
CA LYS A 336 -20.83 9.76 4.77
C LYS A 336 -19.63 10.32 5.52
N SER A 337 -18.57 10.70 4.79
CA SER A 337 -17.37 11.29 5.39
C SER A 337 -17.44 12.82 5.33
N LYS A 338 -17.21 13.47 6.47
CA LYS A 338 -17.11 14.95 6.50
C LYS A 338 -15.88 15.45 5.76
N ARG A 339 -14.81 14.67 5.77
CA ARG A 339 -13.54 14.98 5.09
C ARG A 339 -12.95 13.71 4.53
N HIS A 340 -12.53 13.75 3.29
CA HIS A 340 -11.89 12.64 2.61
C HIS A 340 -10.56 13.09 2.02
N LEU A 341 -9.55 12.21 2.11
CA LEU A 341 -8.26 12.38 1.45
C LEU A 341 -7.87 11.07 0.77
N GLY A 342 -7.58 11.13 -0.51
CA GLY A 342 -7.02 10.01 -1.25
C GLY A 342 -5.52 10.19 -1.50
N ILE A 343 -4.77 9.11 -1.43
CA ILE A 343 -3.33 9.03 -1.68
C ILE A 343 -3.08 8.01 -2.77
N VAL A 344 -2.43 8.43 -3.84
CA VAL A 344 -1.94 7.51 -4.89
C VAL A 344 -0.55 7.01 -4.50
N ALA A 345 -0.39 5.70 -4.44
CA ALA A 345 0.71 5.04 -3.76
C ALA A 345 1.38 3.93 -4.58
N ASN A 346 2.56 3.49 -4.16
CA ASN A 346 3.32 2.39 -4.78
C ASN A 346 3.45 1.20 -3.81
N GLY A 347 2.46 0.32 -3.82
CA GLY A 347 2.33 -0.77 -2.87
C GLY A 347 1.61 -0.30 -1.60
N GLU A 348 0.65 -1.07 -1.18
CA GLU A 348 -0.20 -0.73 -0.04
C GLU A 348 -0.10 -1.79 1.04
N VAL A 349 -0.27 -1.32 2.27
CA VAL A 349 -0.59 -2.16 3.41
C VAL A 349 -2.09 -2.06 3.64
N GLY A 350 -2.78 -3.17 3.44
CA GLY A 350 -4.23 -3.24 3.64
C GLY A 350 -4.61 -4.07 4.85
N SER A 351 -5.67 -3.66 5.54
CA SER A 351 -6.33 -4.47 6.58
C SER A 351 -7.55 -5.18 6.02
N TYR A 352 -7.64 -6.48 6.25
CA TYR A 352 -8.69 -7.34 5.71
C TYR A 352 -9.62 -7.86 6.80
N ARG A 353 -10.77 -8.42 6.41
CA ARG A 353 -11.89 -8.80 7.30
C ARG A 353 -11.52 -9.53 8.59
N HIS A 354 -10.42 -10.25 8.63
CA HIS A 354 -9.99 -11.00 9.82
C HIS A 354 -8.94 -10.25 10.68
N GLY A 355 -8.85 -8.92 10.53
CA GLY A 355 -7.90 -8.10 11.29
C GLY A 355 -6.45 -8.30 10.84
N ARG A 356 -6.21 -9.01 9.75
CA ARG A 356 -4.90 -9.29 9.21
C ARG A 356 -4.50 -8.15 8.25
N SER A 357 -3.38 -7.49 8.51
CA SER A 357 -2.81 -6.50 7.59
C SER A 357 -1.72 -7.15 6.76
N LEU A 358 -1.70 -6.89 5.46
CA LEU A 358 -0.78 -7.49 4.50
C LEU A 358 -0.33 -6.45 3.48
N ALA A 359 0.90 -6.63 3.00
CA ALA A 359 1.45 -5.87 1.89
C ALA A 359 1.10 -6.56 0.55
N THR A 360 0.52 -5.84 -0.39
CA THR A 360 0.12 -6.37 -1.69
C THR A 360 -0.05 -5.24 -2.73
N GLY A 361 -0.35 -5.58 -3.99
CA GLY A 361 -0.56 -4.64 -5.08
C GLY A 361 -2.01 -4.57 -5.57
N TRP A 362 -2.31 -3.57 -6.41
CA TRP A 362 -3.65 -3.22 -6.94
C TRP A 362 -4.72 -2.97 -5.86
N VAL A 363 -4.32 -2.63 -4.66
CA VAL A 363 -5.23 -2.47 -3.53
C VAL A 363 -5.84 -1.07 -3.49
N TYR A 364 -7.08 -1.00 -3.04
CA TYR A 364 -7.73 0.19 -2.50
C TYR A 364 -7.91 -0.04 -1.01
N ALA A 365 -7.09 0.63 -0.19
CA ALA A 365 -7.07 0.45 1.26
C ALA A 365 -7.62 1.70 1.95
N LEU A 366 -8.42 1.51 2.99
CA LEU A 366 -9.15 2.56 3.68
C LEU A 366 -8.85 2.58 5.18
N PHE A 367 -8.80 3.79 5.69
CA PHE A 367 -8.88 4.13 7.10
C PHE A 367 -10.05 5.09 7.31
N GLY A 368 -10.89 4.82 8.27
CA GLY A 368 -11.99 5.70 8.69
C GLY A 368 -11.92 6.02 10.17
N LEU A 369 -12.12 7.29 10.52
CA LEU A 369 -12.25 7.76 11.88
C LEU A 369 -13.68 8.26 12.07
N ALA A 370 -14.47 7.56 12.86
CA ALA A 370 -15.83 7.95 13.22
C ALA A 370 -15.83 8.72 14.55
N GLY A 371 -16.75 9.67 14.66
CA GLY A 371 -17.00 10.36 15.92
C GLY A 371 -17.60 9.43 16.98
N GLN A 372 -17.58 9.87 18.24
CA GLN A 372 -18.40 9.24 19.27
C GLN A 372 -19.88 9.53 18.95
N GLU A 373 -20.73 8.52 19.10
CA GLU A 373 -22.18 8.79 19.21
C GLU A 373 -22.38 9.56 20.51
N GLY A 374 -22.89 10.80 20.41
CA GLY A 374 -23.22 11.64 21.53
C GLY A 374 -24.40 11.10 22.34
#